data_daa73cc0fecf32e5bc225b8bf93d64a6
#
_entry.id   daa73cc0fecf32e5bc225b8bf93d64a6
#
_cell.length_a   1.000
_cell.length_b   1.000
_cell.length_c   1.000
_cell.angle_alpha   90.00
_cell.angle_beta   90.00
_cell.angle_gamma   90.00
#
_symmetry.space_group_name_H-M   'P 1'
#
loop_
_entity.id
_entity.type
_entity.pdbx_description
1 polymer ?
#
loop_
_entity_poly.entity_id
_entity_poly.type
_entity_poly.pdbx_seq_one_letter_code
_entity_poly.pdbx_strand_id
1 'polypeptide(L)'
;SLNKALRKFSKAGQQRVVVVYGDACLGFNGEMKTLMEKYDAVKVDGLNCIDCLLGGSGKLLEIDPEHKYLFLNPAFINFPIKVKRETKEKNREIYSMLDGIILLDEMDDLDDYQSEIDDIVDYTGLRILERKRIGLNGLKNVLSDALKRYNSEPYKLKETVKNDRQK
;
A
#
# COMPACT_ATOMS: atom_id res chain seq x y z
N SER A 1 -6.27 -0.38 12.40
CA SER A 1 -5.85 0.84 11.67
C SER A 1 -4.41 1.20 12.02
N LEU A 2 -3.70 1.87 11.09
CA LEU A 2 -2.30 2.30 11.25
C LEU A 2 -2.11 3.14 12.53
N ASN A 3 -3.03 4.08 12.82
CA ASN A 3 -2.99 4.89 14.04
C ASN A 3 -2.97 4.02 15.32
N LYS A 4 -3.76 2.94 15.37
CA LYS A 4 -3.75 2.01 16.50
C LYS A 4 -2.41 1.29 16.64
N ALA A 5 -1.79 0.89 15.54
CA ALA A 5 -0.47 0.26 15.53
C ALA A 5 0.61 1.23 16.03
N LEU A 6 0.69 2.44 15.48
CA LEU A 6 1.65 3.46 15.89
C LEU A 6 1.51 3.84 17.36
N ARG A 7 0.27 3.97 17.85
CA ARG A 7 0.00 4.20 19.28
C ARG A 7 0.54 3.07 20.16
N LYS A 8 0.42 1.80 19.70
CA LYS A 8 0.95 0.65 20.44
C LYS A 8 2.48 0.69 20.54
N PHE A 9 3.15 0.97 19.41
CA PHE A 9 4.62 1.09 19.39
C PHE A 9 5.13 2.24 20.26
N SER A 10 4.50 3.41 20.17
CA SER A 10 4.82 4.56 21.02
C SER A 10 4.69 4.26 22.51
N LYS A 11 3.63 3.53 22.93
CA LYS A 11 3.43 3.12 24.32
C LYS A 11 4.44 2.08 24.78
N ALA A 12 4.97 1.26 23.88
CA ALA A 12 5.99 0.26 24.18
C ALA A 12 7.41 0.86 24.31
N GLY A 13 7.56 2.19 24.26
CA GLY A 13 8.84 2.88 24.39
C GLY A 13 9.70 2.81 23.13
N GLN A 14 9.15 2.38 21.99
CA GLN A 14 9.87 2.43 20.74
C GLN A 14 9.98 3.87 20.27
N GLN A 15 11.20 4.30 20.04
CA GLN A 15 11.52 5.71 19.78
C GLN A 15 11.06 6.17 18.40
N ARG A 16 11.16 5.30 17.39
CA ARG A 16 10.84 5.66 15.98
C ARG A 16 10.39 4.43 15.21
N VAL A 17 9.58 4.62 14.17
CA VAL A 17 9.02 3.54 13.34
C VAL A 17 9.14 3.89 11.87
N VAL A 18 9.51 2.93 11.03
CA VAL A 18 9.37 3.04 9.58
C VAL A 18 8.03 2.44 9.17
N VAL A 19 7.27 3.20 8.38
CA VAL A 19 5.93 2.84 7.94
C VAL A 19 5.94 2.53 6.45
N VAL A 20 5.51 1.33 6.09
CA VAL A 20 5.35 0.90 4.69
C VAL A 20 3.88 1.05 4.31
N TYR A 21 3.53 2.23 3.84
CA TYR A 21 2.17 2.60 3.44
C TYR A 21 2.21 3.68 2.37
N GLY A 22 1.30 3.64 1.40
CA GLY A 22 1.13 4.74 0.44
C GLY A 22 0.38 5.93 1.07
N ASP A 23 0.64 7.13 0.58
CA ASP A 23 -0.01 8.35 1.10
C ASP A 23 -1.53 8.27 0.98
N ALA A 24 -2.03 7.82 -0.16
CA ALA A 24 -3.46 7.68 -0.45
C ALA A 24 -4.18 6.62 0.41
N CYS A 25 -3.45 5.73 1.10
CA CYS A 25 -4.06 4.66 1.91
C CYS A 25 -4.83 5.18 3.14
N LEU A 26 -4.61 6.42 3.58
CA LEU A 26 -5.34 7.05 4.69
C LEU A 26 -6.27 8.18 4.24
N GLY A 27 -6.19 8.61 2.99
CA GLY A 27 -6.94 9.72 2.45
C GLY A 27 -6.05 10.67 1.63
N PHE A 28 -6.66 11.72 1.05
CA PHE A 28 -6.00 12.64 0.13
C PHE A 28 -5.78 14.04 0.72
N ASN A 29 -6.17 14.27 1.99
CA ASN A 29 -6.10 15.59 2.64
C ASN A 29 -4.92 15.73 3.61
N GLY A 30 -3.85 14.95 3.42
CA GLY A 30 -2.66 15.02 4.28
C GLY A 30 -2.75 14.21 5.57
N GLU A 31 -3.72 13.28 5.68
CA GLU A 31 -3.92 12.44 6.86
C GLU A 31 -2.67 11.61 7.19
N MET A 32 -1.99 11.09 6.15
CA MET A 32 -0.76 10.34 6.33
C MET A 32 0.35 11.22 6.92
N LYS A 33 0.56 12.40 6.36
CA LYS A 33 1.58 13.36 6.85
C LYS A 33 1.32 13.71 8.33
N THR A 34 0.10 14.08 8.66
CA THR A 34 -0.33 14.40 10.03
C THR A 34 -0.04 13.23 10.99
N LEU A 35 -0.29 12.00 10.54
CA LEU A 35 -0.05 10.82 11.36
C LEU A 35 1.44 10.54 11.57
N MET A 36 2.27 10.72 10.52
CA MET A 36 3.73 10.57 10.63
C MET A 36 4.33 11.60 11.58
N GLU A 37 3.93 12.87 11.46
CA GLU A 37 4.36 13.96 12.37
C GLU A 37 3.95 13.69 13.81
N LYS A 38 2.74 13.19 14.04
CA LYS A 38 2.22 12.89 15.37
C LYS A 38 3.07 11.86 16.12
N TYR A 39 3.55 10.84 15.42
CA TYR A 39 4.29 9.72 16.03
C TYR A 39 5.79 9.78 15.76
N ASP A 40 6.30 10.83 15.12
CA ASP A 40 7.69 10.94 14.65
C ASP A 40 8.11 9.69 13.85
N ALA A 41 7.23 9.25 12.97
CA ALA A 41 7.43 8.08 12.15
C ALA A 41 7.97 8.47 10.77
N VAL A 42 8.81 7.62 10.20
CA VAL A 42 9.33 7.79 8.83
C VAL A 42 8.53 6.87 7.90
N LYS A 43 7.98 7.41 6.81
CA LYS A 43 7.25 6.64 5.81
C LYS A 43 8.13 6.37 4.58
N VAL A 44 7.95 5.20 3.95
CA VAL A 44 8.52 4.96 2.62
C VAL A 44 7.95 5.95 1.60
N ASP A 45 8.71 6.24 0.55
CA ASP A 45 8.22 7.06 -0.56
C ASP A 45 7.31 6.23 -1.47
N GLY A 46 6.04 6.63 -1.59
CA GLY A 46 5.03 5.98 -2.42
C GLY A 46 3.66 6.62 -2.21
N LEU A 47 2.97 6.94 -3.30
CA LEU A 47 1.61 7.46 -3.26
C LEU A 47 0.59 6.37 -2.91
N ASN A 48 0.85 5.14 -3.36
CA ASN A 48 0.03 3.96 -3.10
C ASN A 48 0.90 2.71 -2.88
N CYS A 49 0.27 1.57 -2.63
CA CYS A 49 0.99 0.32 -2.37
C CYS A 49 1.76 -0.19 -3.60
N ILE A 50 1.21 0.02 -4.80
CA ILE A 50 1.86 -0.39 -6.05
C ILE A 50 3.13 0.44 -6.29
N ASP A 51 3.08 1.75 -6.05
CA ASP A 51 4.26 2.61 -6.09
C ASP A 51 5.38 2.09 -5.18
N CYS A 52 5.03 1.69 -3.95
CA CYS A 52 6.01 1.13 -3.01
C CYS A 52 6.68 -0.15 -3.57
N LEU A 53 5.90 -1.01 -4.22
CA LEU A 53 6.43 -2.23 -4.84
C LEU A 53 7.30 -1.93 -6.07
N LEU A 54 6.93 -0.92 -6.85
CA LEU A 54 7.62 -0.52 -8.06
C LEU A 54 8.87 0.35 -7.80
N GLY A 55 9.08 0.81 -6.56
CA GLY A 55 10.30 1.51 -6.16
C GLY A 55 10.15 3.01 -5.89
N GLY A 56 8.94 3.52 -5.71
CA GLY A 56 8.71 4.87 -5.23
C GLY A 56 7.57 5.63 -5.91
N SER A 57 7.31 6.83 -5.42
CA SER A 57 6.22 7.68 -5.87
C SER A 57 6.24 7.92 -7.37
N GLY A 58 5.08 7.78 -8.01
CA GLY A 58 4.87 8.02 -9.44
C GLY A 58 5.20 6.84 -10.34
N LYS A 59 5.76 5.75 -9.82
CA LYS A 59 6.10 4.57 -10.63
C LYS A 59 4.90 3.88 -11.25
N LEU A 60 3.75 3.91 -10.57
CA LEU A 60 2.50 3.43 -11.16
C LEU A 60 2.10 4.27 -12.38
N LEU A 61 2.22 5.60 -12.30
CA LEU A 61 1.88 6.49 -13.41
C LEU A 61 2.78 6.35 -14.63
N GLU A 62 4.03 5.86 -14.46
CA GLU A 62 4.90 5.52 -15.60
C GLU A 62 4.36 4.32 -16.40
N ILE A 63 3.63 3.41 -15.74
CA ILE A 63 3.05 2.20 -16.35
C ILE A 63 1.61 2.46 -16.83
N ASP A 64 0.86 3.19 -16.05
CA ASP A 64 -0.58 3.43 -16.25
C ASP A 64 -0.94 4.92 -16.03
N PRO A 65 -0.55 5.79 -16.96
CA PRO A 65 -0.80 7.24 -16.85
C PRO A 65 -2.30 7.59 -16.91
N GLU A 66 -3.12 6.72 -17.51
CA GLU A 66 -4.55 6.94 -17.68
C GLU A 66 -5.42 6.19 -16.67
N HIS A 67 -4.80 5.46 -15.73
CA HIS A 67 -5.50 4.62 -14.74
C HIS A 67 -6.46 3.62 -15.36
N LYS A 68 -5.99 2.91 -16.40
CA LYS A 68 -6.77 1.96 -17.19
C LYS A 68 -6.65 0.51 -16.73
N TYR A 69 -5.78 0.21 -15.79
CA TYR A 69 -5.51 -1.18 -15.42
C TYR A 69 -5.83 -1.46 -13.95
N LEU A 70 -6.33 -2.67 -13.71
CA LEU A 70 -6.42 -3.25 -12.38
C LEU A 70 -5.10 -3.96 -12.06
N PHE A 71 -4.36 -3.44 -11.08
CA PHE A 71 -3.13 -4.07 -10.61
C PHE A 71 -3.43 -5.04 -9.48
N LEU A 72 -2.96 -6.27 -9.62
CA LEU A 72 -3.10 -7.31 -8.60
C LEU A 72 -1.74 -7.94 -8.29
N ASN A 73 -1.51 -8.20 -7.03
CA ASN A 73 -0.40 -9.01 -6.53
C ASN A 73 -0.91 -10.01 -5.49
N PRO A 74 -0.12 -10.97 -5.00
CA PRO A 74 -0.56 -11.96 -4.02
C PRO A 74 -1.28 -11.37 -2.80
N ALA A 75 -0.82 -10.22 -2.30
CA ALA A 75 -1.46 -9.56 -1.16
C ALA A 75 -2.87 -9.04 -1.49
N PHE A 76 -3.08 -8.46 -2.68
CA PHE A 76 -4.40 -7.99 -3.12
C PHE A 76 -5.32 -9.13 -3.53
N ILE A 77 -4.78 -10.21 -4.13
CA ILE A 77 -5.54 -11.40 -4.51
C ILE A 77 -6.12 -12.08 -3.25
N ASN A 78 -5.31 -12.22 -2.19
CA ASN A 78 -5.73 -12.79 -0.91
C ASN A 78 -6.63 -11.86 -0.09
N PHE A 79 -6.57 -10.56 -0.34
CA PHE A 79 -7.47 -9.65 0.36
C PHE A 79 -8.89 -9.91 -0.19
N PRO A 80 -9.90 -10.17 0.68
CA PRO A 80 -11.27 -10.33 0.20
C PRO A 80 -11.71 -9.02 -0.45
N ILE A 81 -11.42 -8.93 -1.74
CA ILE A 81 -11.81 -7.78 -2.54
C ILE A 81 -13.32 -7.63 -2.36
N LYS A 82 -13.76 -6.41 -2.16
CA LYS A 82 -15.20 -6.06 -2.08
C LYS A 82 -16.01 -6.57 -3.29
N VAL A 83 -15.31 -7.04 -4.31
CA VAL A 83 -15.81 -7.70 -5.52
C VAL A 83 -16.85 -8.79 -5.22
N LYS A 84 -16.66 -9.59 -4.15
CA LYS A 84 -17.63 -10.65 -3.79
C LYS A 84 -18.92 -10.14 -3.10
N ARG A 85 -19.07 -8.85 -2.86
CA ARG A 85 -20.26 -8.27 -2.21
C ARG A 85 -21.37 -7.84 -3.16
N GLU A 86 -21.05 -7.70 -4.44
CA GLU A 86 -21.99 -7.27 -5.48
C GLU A 86 -22.24 -8.43 -6.46
N THR A 87 -23.28 -8.33 -7.28
CA THR A 87 -23.51 -9.31 -8.35
C THR A 87 -22.42 -9.21 -9.42
N LYS A 88 -22.24 -10.28 -10.21
CA LYS A 88 -21.28 -10.26 -11.33
C LYS A 88 -21.56 -9.14 -12.32
N GLU A 89 -22.82 -8.90 -12.65
CA GLU A 89 -23.26 -7.86 -13.59
C GLU A 89 -22.82 -6.49 -13.09
N LYS A 90 -23.06 -6.20 -11.82
CA LYS A 90 -22.70 -4.92 -11.22
C LYS A 90 -21.19 -4.74 -11.12
N ASN A 91 -20.45 -5.80 -10.79
CA ASN A 91 -18.99 -5.73 -10.81
C ASN A 91 -18.46 -5.46 -12.21
N ARG A 92 -18.96 -6.15 -13.22
CA ARG A 92 -18.55 -5.93 -14.62
C ARG A 92 -18.84 -4.50 -15.09
N GLU A 93 -19.95 -3.91 -14.64
CA GLU A 93 -20.26 -2.50 -14.89
C GLU A 93 -19.22 -1.58 -14.22
N ILE A 94 -18.90 -1.81 -12.93
CA ILE A 94 -17.92 -1.02 -12.19
C ILE A 94 -16.54 -1.07 -12.86
N TYR A 95 -16.11 -2.24 -13.31
CA TYR A 95 -14.78 -2.44 -13.91
C TYR A 95 -14.75 -2.18 -15.43
N SER A 96 -15.90 -1.88 -16.08
CA SER A 96 -16.00 -1.70 -17.54
C SER A 96 -15.15 -0.55 -18.10
N MET A 97 -14.74 0.39 -17.24
CA MET A 97 -13.86 1.50 -17.63
C MET A 97 -12.38 1.10 -17.74
N LEU A 98 -12.02 -0.10 -17.25
CA LEU A 98 -10.66 -0.60 -17.28
C LEU A 98 -10.42 -1.51 -18.47
N ASP A 99 -9.23 -1.47 -19.03
CA ASP A 99 -8.84 -2.24 -20.21
C ASP A 99 -8.44 -3.69 -19.86
N GLY A 100 -8.03 -3.93 -18.61
CA GLY A 100 -7.68 -5.27 -18.14
C GLY A 100 -6.89 -5.30 -16.82
N ILE A 101 -6.30 -6.45 -16.57
CA ILE A 101 -5.56 -6.77 -15.34
C ILE A 101 -4.08 -6.88 -15.65
N ILE A 102 -3.26 -6.23 -14.82
CA ILE A 102 -1.79 -6.45 -14.75
C ILE A 102 -1.49 -7.17 -13.43
N LEU A 103 -0.94 -8.37 -13.53
CA LEU A 103 -0.49 -9.15 -12.39
C LEU A 103 0.97 -8.79 -12.08
N LEU A 104 1.22 -8.41 -10.83
CA LEU A 104 2.56 -8.10 -10.33
C LEU A 104 3.07 -9.27 -9.51
N ASP A 105 4.23 -9.79 -9.90
CA ASP A 105 4.87 -10.93 -9.28
C ASP A 105 6.15 -10.49 -8.57
N GLU A 106 6.10 -10.45 -7.25
CA GLU A 106 7.23 -10.06 -6.41
C GLU A 106 8.14 -11.23 -6.05
N MET A 107 7.56 -12.43 -5.88
CA MET A 107 8.23 -13.59 -5.29
C MET A 107 8.23 -14.83 -6.18
N ASP A 108 7.75 -14.71 -7.42
CA ASP A 108 7.60 -15.80 -8.37
C ASP A 108 6.60 -16.89 -7.87
N ASP A 109 5.52 -16.42 -7.21
CA ASP A 109 4.54 -17.27 -6.53
C ASP A 109 3.10 -17.06 -7.03
N LEU A 110 2.88 -16.30 -8.11
CA LEU A 110 1.54 -16.05 -8.65
C LEU A 110 0.79 -17.31 -9.08
N ASP A 111 1.50 -18.38 -9.43
CA ASP A 111 0.86 -19.63 -9.84
C ASP A 111 0.13 -20.32 -8.68
N ASP A 112 0.54 -20.06 -7.44
CA ASP A 112 -0.14 -20.56 -6.24
C ASP A 112 -1.54 -19.92 -6.03
N TYR A 113 -1.82 -18.82 -6.74
CA TYR A 113 -3.06 -18.02 -6.63
C TYR A 113 -3.95 -18.13 -7.89
N GLN A 114 -3.70 -19.11 -8.76
CA GLN A 114 -4.41 -19.20 -10.05
C GLN A 114 -5.93 -19.27 -9.88
N SER A 115 -6.41 -20.02 -8.90
CA SER A 115 -7.86 -20.14 -8.62
C SER A 115 -8.51 -18.79 -8.26
N GLU A 116 -7.84 -18.02 -7.41
CA GLU A 116 -8.31 -16.69 -6.99
C GLU A 116 -8.24 -15.68 -8.13
N ILE A 117 -7.20 -15.77 -8.97
CA ILE A 117 -7.06 -14.95 -10.18
C ILE A 117 -8.21 -15.25 -11.15
N ASP A 118 -8.53 -16.51 -11.40
CA ASP A 118 -9.62 -16.92 -12.26
C ASP A 118 -10.98 -16.42 -11.74
N ASP A 119 -11.20 -16.49 -10.42
CA ASP A 119 -12.36 -15.91 -9.75
C ASP A 119 -12.47 -14.40 -10.01
N ILE A 120 -11.36 -13.66 -9.90
CA ILE A 120 -11.34 -12.21 -10.13
C ILE A 120 -11.65 -11.88 -11.60
N VAL A 121 -11.06 -12.60 -12.53
CA VAL A 121 -11.34 -12.48 -13.98
C VAL A 121 -12.83 -12.72 -14.26
N ASP A 122 -13.40 -13.79 -13.71
CA ASP A 122 -14.84 -14.08 -13.89
C ASP A 122 -15.74 -13.01 -13.28
N TYR A 123 -15.41 -12.49 -12.10
CA TYR A 123 -16.20 -11.46 -11.43
C TYR A 123 -16.11 -10.08 -12.09
N THR A 124 -14.92 -9.68 -12.53
CA THR A 124 -14.69 -8.37 -13.13
C THR A 124 -15.03 -8.32 -14.60
N GLY A 125 -14.96 -9.47 -15.30
CA GLY A 125 -15.04 -9.56 -16.74
C GLY A 125 -13.80 -9.02 -17.47
N LEU A 126 -12.76 -8.66 -16.73
CA LEU A 126 -11.50 -8.17 -17.28
C LEU A 126 -10.62 -9.36 -17.71
N ARG A 127 -9.82 -9.14 -18.75
CA ARG A 127 -8.78 -10.09 -19.17
C ARG A 127 -7.44 -9.76 -18.53
N ILE A 128 -6.61 -10.76 -18.31
CA ILE A 128 -5.21 -10.57 -17.95
C ILE A 128 -4.46 -10.08 -19.18
N LEU A 129 -3.82 -8.92 -19.08
CA LEU A 129 -3.01 -8.32 -20.15
C LEU A 129 -1.54 -8.69 -20.01
N GLU A 130 -1.05 -8.68 -18.78
CA GLU A 130 0.36 -8.91 -18.49
C GLU A 130 0.53 -9.61 -17.13
N ARG A 131 1.50 -10.53 -17.05
CA ARG A 131 2.11 -11.00 -15.81
C ARG A 131 3.52 -10.41 -15.75
N LYS A 132 3.72 -9.46 -14.86
CA LYS A 132 4.97 -8.69 -14.75
C LYS A 132 5.76 -9.13 -13.53
N ARG A 133 6.90 -9.79 -13.77
CA ARG A 133 7.83 -10.11 -12.69
C ARG A 133 8.57 -8.84 -12.27
N ILE A 134 8.31 -8.34 -11.08
CA ILE A 134 8.90 -7.10 -10.55
C ILE A 134 9.97 -7.38 -9.49
N GLY A 135 9.94 -8.54 -8.85
CA GLY A 135 10.83 -8.87 -7.74
C GLY A 135 10.68 -7.92 -6.55
N LEU A 136 11.62 -7.99 -5.61
CA LEU A 136 11.59 -7.19 -4.38
C LEU A 136 12.48 -5.95 -4.42
N ASN A 137 13.15 -5.66 -5.54
CA ASN A 137 14.14 -4.56 -5.58
C ASN A 137 13.49 -3.19 -5.39
N GLY A 138 12.31 -2.95 -5.97
CA GLY A 138 11.57 -1.70 -5.77
C GLY A 138 11.27 -1.46 -4.29
N LEU A 139 10.68 -2.46 -3.62
CA LEU A 139 10.37 -2.38 -2.19
C LEU A 139 11.65 -2.21 -1.33
N LYS A 140 12.73 -2.92 -1.65
CA LYS A 140 14.02 -2.77 -0.96
C LYS A 140 14.58 -1.35 -1.07
N ASN A 141 14.46 -0.72 -2.25
CA ASN A 141 14.93 0.63 -2.48
C ASN A 141 14.17 1.64 -1.61
N VAL A 142 12.84 1.63 -1.62
CA VAL A 142 12.04 2.57 -0.80
C VAL A 142 12.24 2.36 0.69
N LEU A 143 12.44 1.10 1.13
CA LEU A 143 12.80 0.78 2.52
C LEU A 143 14.18 1.30 2.89
N SER A 144 15.19 1.08 2.04
CA SER A 144 16.56 1.56 2.25
C SER A 144 16.60 3.09 2.40
N ASP A 145 15.86 3.80 1.54
CA ASP A 145 15.81 5.26 1.59
C ASP A 145 15.03 5.77 2.82
N ALA A 146 13.98 5.08 3.23
CA ALA A 146 13.30 5.39 4.48
C ALA A 146 14.21 5.16 5.69
N LEU A 147 15.03 4.11 5.70
CA LEU A 147 16.00 3.83 6.76
C LEU A 147 17.13 4.87 6.79
N LYS A 148 17.61 5.36 5.63
CA LYS A 148 18.58 6.47 5.59
C LYS A 148 18.00 7.72 6.25
N ARG A 149 16.77 8.11 5.92
CA ARG A 149 16.06 9.24 6.54
C ARG A 149 15.83 9.01 8.03
N TYR A 150 15.46 7.79 8.42
CA TYR A 150 15.31 7.40 9.82
C TYR A 150 16.60 7.64 10.62
N ASN A 151 17.77 7.35 10.05
CA ASN A 151 19.07 7.47 10.71
C ASN A 151 19.64 8.90 10.65
N SER A 152 19.32 9.69 9.63
CA SER A 152 19.90 11.03 9.42
C SER A 152 19.15 12.14 10.14
N GLU A 153 17.85 11.99 10.40
CA GLU A 153 17.06 12.98 11.11
C GLU A 153 17.15 12.76 12.62
N PRO A 154 17.52 13.79 13.40
CA PRO A 154 17.55 13.66 14.87
C PRO A 154 16.13 13.35 15.39
N TYR A 155 16.06 12.38 16.32
CA TYR A 155 14.83 12.06 17.01
C TYR A 155 14.30 13.28 17.77
N LYS A 156 13.12 13.76 17.39
CA LYS A 156 12.44 14.84 18.11
C LYS A 156 11.74 14.22 19.33
N LEU A 157 12.40 14.24 20.48
CA LEU A 157 11.75 13.99 21.76
C LEU A 157 10.56 14.97 21.89
N LYS A 158 9.36 14.51 21.57
CA LYS A 158 8.16 15.23 22.04
C LYS A 158 8.13 15.00 23.55
N GLU A 159 8.27 16.10 24.30
CA GLU A 159 7.91 16.10 25.72
C GLU A 159 6.50 15.50 25.84
N THR A 160 6.44 14.26 26.26
CA THR A 160 5.22 13.50 26.37
C THR A 160 4.37 14.13 27.45
N VAL A 161 3.25 14.74 27.04
CA VAL A 161 1.98 14.74 27.77
C VAL A 161 2.09 14.20 29.21
N LYS A 162 2.66 15.03 30.08
CA LYS A 162 2.40 14.99 31.53
C LYS A 162 1.18 15.83 31.79
N ASN A 163 -0.03 15.43 31.34
CA ASN A 163 -1.27 16.07 31.78
C ASN A 163 -2.51 15.23 31.45
N ASP A 164 -2.54 13.98 31.92
CA ASP A 164 -3.80 13.23 32.04
C ASP A 164 -3.86 12.46 33.38
N ARG A 165 -3.40 13.11 34.44
CA ARG A 165 -3.67 12.65 35.80
C ARG A 165 -4.10 13.84 36.66
N GLN A 166 -5.23 14.44 36.32
CA GLN A 166 -6.03 15.25 37.25
C GLN A 166 -7.35 15.58 36.56
N LYS A 167 -8.30 14.64 36.64
CA LYS A 167 -9.71 14.91 36.98
C LYS A 167 -10.41 13.57 37.10
#